data_087cd3fdbdfa7f0e4cc1989476b5d39f
#
_entry.id   087cd3fdbdfa7f0e4cc1989476b5d39f
#
_cell.length_a   1.000
_cell.length_b   1.000
_cell.length_c   1.000
_cell.angle_alpha   90.00
_cell.angle_beta   90.00
_cell.angle_gamma   90.00
#
_symmetry.space_group_name_H-M   'P 1'
#
loop_
_entity.id
_entity.type
_entity.pdbx_description
1 polymer ?
#
loop_
_entity_poly.entity_id
_entity_poly.type
_entity_poly.pdbx_seq_one_letter_code
_entity_poly.pdbx_strand_id
1 'polypeptide(L)'
;MLRDMMSTFELQQPTTVADALKSLKKAGKDGWVMAGGNDSLTWFKDRVKQPKTVIDITGISELKGIRENANGIEIGSLTSLTEIVNNKTIKAKFSLLSDSAAKVASPQIRNTGTLGGNVAQDTRCWYYRGGLQCYRAGGNTCFADTPPAM
;
A
#
# COMPACT_ATOMS: atom_id res chain seq x y z
N MET A 1 18.63 16.49 11.93
CA MET A 1 17.16 16.67 11.92
C MET A 1 16.54 15.32 12.27
N LEU A 2 15.75 15.24 13.33
CA LEU A 2 15.12 13.99 13.77
C LEU A 2 14.18 13.48 12.66
N ARG A 3 14.48 12.32 12.08
CA ARG A 3 13.69 11.70 11.01
C ARG A 3 12.40 11.02 11.50
N ASP A 4 12.19 10.97 12.82
CA ASP A 4 11.09 10.23 13.43
C ASP A 4 9.76 11.01 13.48
N MET A 5 9.77 12.30 13.16
CA MET A 5 8.55 13.11 13.07
C MET A 5 8.06 13.19 11.63
N MET A 6 6.85 12.71 11.41
CA MET A 6 6.12 12.89 10.15
C MET A 6 5.65 14.36 10.02
N SER A 7 5.52 14.84 8.78
CA SER A 7 4.80 16.09 8.53
C SER A 7 3.34 15.96 8.96
N THR A 8 2.75 17.04 9.44
CA THR A 8 1.33 17.08 9.80
C THR A 8 0.45 16.90 8.57
N PHE A 9 -0.65 16.19 8.73
CA PHE A 9 -1.67 16.01 7.70
C PHE A 9 -3.07 15.98 8.34
N GLU A 10 -4.08 16.29 7.55
CA GLU A 10 -5.48 16.06 7.90
C GLU A 10 -5.83 14.60 7.65
N LEU A 11 -6.38 13.90 8.66
CA LEU A 11 -6.85 12.53 8.50
C LEU A 11 -8.36 12.53 8.22
N GLN A 12 -8.76 11.90 7.12
CA GLN A 12 -10.17 11.67 6.77
C GLN A 12 -10.44 10.18 6.75
N GLN A 13 -11.56 9.77 7.35
CA GLN A 13 -11.95 8.36 7.50
C GLN A 13 -13.36 8.11 6.91
N PRO A 14 -13.50 8.10 5.60
CA PRO A 14 -14.77 7.82 4.94
C PRO A 14 -15.22 6.37 5.19
N THR A 15 -16.53 6.17 5.23
CA THR A 15 -17.14 4.86 5.42
C THR A 15 -17.70 4.26 4.13
N THR A 16 -17.71 5.04 3.03
CA THR A 16 -18.16 4.61 1.70
C THR A 16 -17.10 4.91 0.64
N VAL A 17 -17.10 4.14 -0.45
CA VAL A 17 -16.22 4.41 -1.61
C VAL A 17 -16.54 5.77 -2.22
N ALA A 18 -17.81 6.14 -2.30
CA ALA A 18 -18.23 7.41 -2.88
C ALA A 18 -17.63 8.61 -2.11
N ASP A 19 -17.66 8.59 -0.78
CA ASP A 19 -17.09 9.64 0.06
C ASP A 19 -15.56 9.64 -0.02
N ALA A 20 -14.92 8.47 -0.08
CA ALA A 20 -13.48 8.37 -0.27
C ALA A 20 -13.04 9.01 -1.60
N LEU A 21 -13.75 8.72 -2.69
CA LEU A 21 -13.48 9.32 -4.01
C LEU A 21 -13.70 10.84 -4.00
N LYS A 22 -14.76 11.33 -3.33
CA LYS A 22 -15.03 12.75 -3.17
C LYS A 22 -13.91 13.46 -2.39
N SER A 23 -13.46 12.84 -1.30
CA SER A 23 -12.34 13.34 -0.48
C SER A 23 -11.04 13.40 -1.30
N LEU A 24 -10.75 12.34 -2.04
CA LEU A 24 -9.54 12.26 -2.88
C LEU A 24 -9.58 13.32 -4.00
N LYS A 25 -10.73 13.49 -4.65
CA LYS A 25 -10.92 14.53 -5.68
C LYS A 25 -10.70 15.92 -5.12
N LYS A 26 -11.20 16.20 -3.90
CA LYS A 26 -11.03 17.49 -3.20
C LYS A 26 -9.56 17.74 -2.83
N ALA A 27 -8.87 16.72 -2.32
CA ALA A 27 -7.47 16.82 -1.92
C ALA A 27 -6.50 16.92 -3.12
N GLY A 28 -6.88 16.37 -4.27
CA GLY A 28 -6.08 16.42 -5.50
C GLY A 28 -4.68 15.81 -5.30
N LYS A 29 -3.66 16.53 -5.74
CA LYS A 29 -2.24 16.09 -5.63
C LYS A 29 -1.70 16.00 -4.20
N ASP A 30 -2.36 16.66 -3.26
CA ASP A 30 -1.99 16.66 -1.85
C ASP A 30 -2.67 15.52 -1.06
N GLY A 31 -3.52 14.72 -1.74
CA GLY A 31 -4.22 13.57 -1.18
C GLY A 31 -3.42 12.29 -1.25
N TRP A 32 -3.55 11.44 -0.22
CA TRP A 32 -2.97 10.10 -0.17
C TRP A 32 -3.99 9.10 0.35
N VAL A 33 -4.22 8.02 -0.38
CA VAL A 33 -5.07 6.92 0.08
C VAL A 33 -4.24 5.96 0.93
N MET A 34 -4.73 5.66 2.12
CA MET A 34 -4.09 4.76 3.06
C MET A 34 -5.04 3.59 3.42
N ALA A 35 -4.53 2.36 3.30
CA ALA A 35 -5.16 1.15 3.83
C ALA A 35 -4.43 0.72 5.12
N GLY A 36 -3.79 -0.45 5.17
CA GLY A 36 -3.08 -0.94 6.36
C GLY A 36 -1.88 -0.12 6.86
N GLY A 37 -1.46 0.89 6.13
CA GLY A 37 -0.47 1.88 6.55
C GLY A 37 1.01 1.44 6.51
N ASN A 38 1.30 0.16 6.35
CA ASN A 38 2.68 -0.38 6.46
C ASN A 38 3.68 0.31 5.53
N ASP A 39 3.29 0.59 4.30
CA ASP A 39 4.14 1.29 3.34
C ASP A 39 3.99 2.81 3.45
N SER A 40 2.76 3.31 3.55
CA SER A 40 2.45 4.74 3.62
C SER A 40 3.18 5.45 4.76
N LEU A 41 3.11 4.90 5.98
CA LEU A 41 3.74 5.52 7.15
C LEU A 41 5.26 5.55 7.05
N THR A 42 5.87 4.54 6.39
CA THR A 42 7.32 4.56 6.13
C THR A 42 7.68 5.68 5.15
N TRP A 43 6.91 5.86 4.07
CA TRP A 43 7.11 6.97 3.13
C TRP A 43 7.00 8.35 3.81
N PHE A 44 6.09 8.50 4.78
CA PHE A 44 5.90 9.75 5.52
C PHE A 44 7.03 10.00 6.50
N LYS A 45 7.49 8.97 7.23
CA LYS A 45 8.64 9.05 8.13
C LYS A 45 9.93 9.40 7.40
N ASP A 46 10.16 8.78 6.24
CA ASP A 46 11.30 9.07 5.38
C ASP A 46 11.18 10.44 4.67
N ARG A 47 10.01 11.12 4.80
CA ARG A 47 9.69 12.41 4.14
C ARG A 47 9.80 12.40 2.63
N VAL A 48 9.74 11.22 2.01
CA VAL A 48 9.71 11.06 0.56
C VAL A 48 8.34 11.45 0.01
N LYS A 49 7.30 11.19 0.81
CA LYS A 49 5.92 11.62 0.55
C LYS A 49 5.42 12.44 1.74
N GLN A 50 4.86 13.60 1.47
CA GLN A 50 4.37 14.53 2.47
C GLN A 50 2.97 15.03 2.08
N PRO A 51 1.95 14.13 2.10
CA PRO A 51 0.58 14.53 1.78
C PRO A 51 0.05 15.50 2.82
N LYS A 52 -0.83 16.41 2.41
CA LYS A 52 -1.58 17.29 3.33
C LYS A 52 -2.86 16.64 3.84
N THR A 53 -3.42 15.71 3.07
CA THR A 53 -4.64 14.97 3.43
C THR A 53 -4.39 13.48 3.26
N VAL A 54 -4.61 12.69 4.30
CA VAL A 54 -4.58 11.22 4.28
C VAL A 54 -6.02 10.72 4.39
N ILE A 55 -6.42 9.88 3.44
CA ILE A 55 -7.75 9.28 3.37
C ILE A 55 -7.60 7.81 3.77
N ASP A 56 -7.94 7.51 5.01
CA ASP A 56 -7.92 6.17 5.55
C ASP A 56 -9.20 5.44 5.15
N ILE A 57 -9.04 4.45 4.26
CA ILE A 57 -10.16 3.69 3.71
C ILE A 57 -10.47 2.41 4.49
N THR A 58 -9.79 2.14 5.61
CA THR A 58 -9.95 0.89 6.38
C THR A 58 -11.37 0.69 6.93
N GLY A 59 -12.13 1.77 7.10
CA GLY A 59 -13.53 1.76 7.53
C GLY A 59 -14.54 1.32 6.46
N ILE A 60 -14.16 1.20 5.19
CA ILE A 60 -15.07 0.91 4.07
C ILE A 60 -15.31 -0.60 3.98
N SER A 61 -16.48 -1.06 4.46
CA SER A 61 -16.82 -2.48 4.55
C SER A 61 -17.00 -3.14 3.18
N GLU A 62 -17.49 -2.41 2.18
CA GLU A 62 -17.72 -2.92 0.82
C GLU A 62 -16.42 -3.33 0.10
N LEU A 63 -15.26 -2.83 0.54
CA LEU A 63 -13.94 -3.20 0.04
C LEU A 63 -13.33 -4.42 0.74
N LYS A 64 -14.04 -5.07 1.66
CA LYS A 64 -13.55 -6.22 2.44
C LYS A 64 -14.17 -7.53 1.99
N GLY A 65 -13.47 -8.61 2.29
CA GLY A 65 -13.98 -9.97 2.20
C GLY A 65 -13.62 -10.69 0.91
N ILE A 66 -13.97 -11.97 0.89
CA ILE A 66 -13.66 -12.93 -0.16
C ILE A 66 -14.96 -13.59 -0.55
N ARG A 67 -15.35 -13.50 -1.82
CA ARG A 67 -16.61 -14.01 -2.35
C ARG A 67 -16.33 -14.95 -3.52
N GLU A 68 -16.94 -16.12 -3.51
CA GLU A 68 -16.92 -17.05 -4.64
C GLU A 68 -18.14 -16.78 -5.53
N ASN A 69 -17.94 -16.77 -6.84
CA ASN A 69 -18.99 -16.64 -7.83
C ASN A 69 -18.78 -17.64 -8.98
N ALA A 70 -19.71 -17.69 -9.94
CA ALA A 70 -19.66 -18.64 -11.06
C ALA A 70 -18.39 -18.49 -11.94
N ASN A 71 -17.77 -17.31 -11.97
CA ASN A 71 -16.61 -17.00 -12.81
C ASN A 71 -15.27 -17.09 -12.07
N GLY A 72 -15.28 -17.37 -10.74
CA GLY A 72 -14.07 -17.44 -9.95
C GLY A 72 -14.23 -16.90 -8.53
N ILE A 73 -13.24 -16.14 -8.08
CA ILE A 73 -13.21 -15.56 -6.74
C ILE A 73 -13.01 -14.04 -6.82
N GLU A 74 -13.82 -13.31 -6.08
CA GLU A 74 -13.70 -11.88 -5.89
C GLU A 74 -13.08 -11.61 -4.51
N ILE A 75 -12.04 -10.80 -4.46
CA ILE A 75 -11.35 -10.45 -3.22
C ILE A 75 -11.37 -8.93 -3.08
N GLY A 76 -11.98 -8.45 -2.00
CA GLY A 76 -11.99 -7.03 -1.69
C GLY A 76 -10.59 -6.47 -1.47
N SER A 77 -10.35 -5.26 -1.92
CA SER A 77 -9.02 -4.63 -1.86
C SER A 77 -8.50 -4.42 -0.43
N LEU A 78 -9.38 -4.34 0.56
CA LEU A 78 -9.05 -4.23 1.98
C LEU A 78 -8.95 -5.58 2.70
N THR A 79 -9.11 -6.70 2.00
CA THR A 79 -8.88 -8.03 2.58
C THR A 79 -7.41 -8.18 2.96
N SER A 80 -7.15 -8.56 4.20
CA SER A 80 -5.78 -8.72 4.68
C SER A 80 -5.08 -9.93 4.03
N LEU A 81 -3.76 -9.87 3.95
CA LEU A 81 -2.98 -11.01 3.46
C LEU A 81 -3.15 -12.24 4.36
N THR A 82 -3.35 -12.05 5.66
CA THR A 82 -3.64 -13.14 6.61
C THR A 82 -4.98 -13.82 6.29
N GLU A 83 -6.03 -13.06 5.95
CA GLU A 83 -7.31 -13.64 5.53
C GLU A 83 -7.16 -14.47 4.25
N ILE A 84 -6.39 -13.99 3.28
CA ILE A 84 -6.09 -14.72 2.04
C ILE A 84 -5.37 -16.04 2.35
N VAL A 85 -4.31 -15.99 3.18
CA VAL A 85 -3.54 -17.16 3.61
C VAL A 85 -4.43 -18.21 4.29
N ASN A 86 -5.40 -17.77 5.11
CA ASN A 86 -6.23 -18.68 5.90
C ASN A 86 -7.52 -19.12 5.20
N ASN A 87 -7.86 -18.55 4.05
CA ASN A 87 -9.10 -18.87 3.36
C ASN A 87 -9.05 -20.28 2.74
N LYS A 88 -10.03 -21.12 3.07
CA LYS A 88 -10.09 -22.52 2.62
C LYS A 88 -10.27 -22.64 1.10
N THR A 89 -11.11 -21.81 0.50
CA THR A 89 -11.35 -21.82 -0.95
C THR A 89 -10.09 -21.40 -1.71
N ILE A 90 -9.40 -20.36 -1.25
CA ILE A 90 -8.15 -19.91 -1.87
C ILE A 90 -7.09 -21.01 -1.77
N LYS A 91 -6.92 -21.63 -0.60
CA LYS A 91 -5.98 -22.75 -0.44
C LYS A 91 -6.27 -23.90 -1.38
N ALA A 92 -7.54 -24.26 -1.57
CA ALA A 92 -7.94 -25.40 -2.38
C ALA A 92 -7.90 -25.13 -3.89
N LYS A 93 -8.35 -23.96 -4.32
CA LYS A 93 -8.56 -23.65 -5.75
C LYS A 93 -7.50 -22.70 -6.34
N PHE A 94 -6.83 -21.91 -5.49
CA PHE A 94 -5.88 -20.86 -5.87
C PHE A 94 -4.63 -20.90 -4.98
N SER A 95 -4.05 -22.08 -4.78
CA SER A 95 -2.95 -22.32 -3.82
C SER A 95 -1.77 -21.38 -4.02
N LEU A 96 -1.41 -21.06 -5.27
CA LEU A 96 -0.33 -20.11 -5.58
C LEU A 96 -0.57 -18.74 -4.94
N LEU A 97 -1.82 -18.25 -4.89
CA LEU A 97 -2.14 -16.97 -4.24
C LEU A 97 -1.94 -17.06 -2.72
N SER A 98 -2.42 -18.13 -2.10
CA SER A 98 -2.22 -18.38 -0.66
C SER A 98 -0.74 -18.47 -0.31
N ASP A 99 0.03 -19.25 -1.09
CA ASP A 99 1.46 -19.47 -0.86
C ASP A 99 2.27 -18.18 -1.05
N SER A 100 1.94 -17.41 -2.10
CA SER A 100 2.56 -16.11 -2.34
C SER A 100 2.25 -15.12 -1.22
N ALA A 101 1.00 -15.03 -0.77
CA ALA A 101 0.62 -14.18 0.34
C ALA A 101 1.33 -14.58 1.65
N ALA A 102 1.52 -15.88 1.89
CA ALA A 102 2.24 -16.39 3.06
C ALA A 102 3.72 -16.01 3.10
N LYS A 103 4.33 -15.73 1.94
CA LYS A 103 5.74 -15.30 1.81
C LYS A 103 5.93 -13.80 1.98
N VAL A 104 4.86 -13.01 2.03
CA VAL A 104 4.97 -11.56 2.21
C VAL A 104 5.39 -11.23 3.64
N ALA A 105 6.55 -10.60 3.80
CA ALA A 105 7.07 -10.01 5.03
C ALA A 105 6.88 -10.89 6.29
N SER A 106 6.38 -10.31 7.40
CA SER A 106 6.11 -11.01 8.65
C SER A 106 4.60 -11.23 8.88
N PRO A 107 4.20 -12.15 9.80
CA PRO A 107 2.80 -12.32 10.18
C PRO A 107 2.14 -11.01 10.63
N GLN A 108 2.85 -10.18 11.40
CA GLN A 108 2.35 -8.88 11.87
C GLN A 108 2.02 -7.94 10.71
N ILE A 109 2.89 -7.88 9.70
CA ILE A 109 2.65 -7.08 8.50
C ILE A 109 1.47 -7.64 7.71
N ARG A 110 1.33 -8.96 7.59
CA ARG A 110 0.21 -9.59 6.89
C ARG A 110 -1.14 -9.38 7.55
N ASN A 111 -1.17 -9.20 8.87
CA ASN A 111 -2.41 -8.92 9.62
C ASN A 111 -3.03 -7.55 9.27
N THR A 112 -2.20 -6.58 8.92
CA THR A 112 -2.62 -5.21 8.57
C THR A 112 -2.46 -4.90 7.09
N GLY A 113 -1.52 -5.56 6.41
CA GLY A 113 -1.31 -5.43 4.97
C GLY A 113 -2.48 -6.01 4.18
N THR A 114 -3.01 -5.21 3.25
CA THR A 114 -4.16 -5.57 2.42
C THR A 114 -3.75 -5.98 1.02
N LEU A 115 -4.60 -6.74 0.34
CA LEU A 115 -4.35 -7.13 -1.06
C LEU A 115 -4.16 -5.91 -1.96
N GLY A 116 -5.08 -4.94 -1.88
CA GLY A 116 -5.03 -3.72 -2.69
C GLY A 116 -3.79 -2.88 -2.39
N GLY A 117 -3.44 -2.72 -1.10
CA GLY A 117 -2.23 -2.01 -0.70
C GLY A 117 -0.95 -2.72 -1.18
N ASN A 118 -0.93 -4.05 -1.17
CA ASN A 118 0.22 -4.81 -1.66
C ASN A 118 0.39 -4.70 -3.18
N VAL A 119 -0.69 -4.80 -3.94
CA VAL A 119 -0.67 -4.70 -5.42
C VAL A 119 -0.34 -3.27 -5.87
N ALA A 120 -0.87 -2.26 -5.18
CA ALA A 120 -0.69 -0.84 -5.52
C ALA A 120 0.56 -0.21 -4.89
N GLN A 121 1.37 -0.97 -4.13
CA GLN A 121 2.54 -0.43 -3.48
C GLN A 121 3.57 0.10 -4.47
N ASP A 122 4.25 1.16 -4.06
CA ASP A 122 5.33 1.75 -4.82
C ASP A 122 6.67 1.06 -4.54
N THR A 123 7.58 1.07 -5.53
CA THR A 123 8.91 0.45 -5.42
C THR A 123 9.71 1.00 -4.23
N ARG A 124 10.19 0.11 -3.36
CA ARG A 124 10.93 0.45 -2.14
C ARG A 124 12.45 0.60 -2.40
N CYS A 125 12.80 1.34 -3.41
CA CYS A 125 14.18 1.56 -3.80
C CYS A 125 14.95 2.40 -2.76
N TRP A 126 16.06 1.88 -2.26
CA TRP A 126 16.93 2.55 -1.29
C TRP A 126 17.50 3.86 -1.80
N TYR A 127 17.93 3.88 -3.05
CA TYR A 127 18.52 5.08 -3.66
C TYR A 127 17.51 6.21 -3.78
N TYR A 128 16.29 5.90 -4.24
CA TYR A 128 15.21 6.87 -4.32
C TYR A 128 14.80 7.39 -2.93
N ARG A 129 14.64 6.50 -1.95
CA ARG A 129 14.32 6.87 -0.56
C ARG A 129 15.44 7.64 0.13
N GLY A 130 16.68 7.38 -0.24
CA GLY A 130 17.86 8.11 0.21
C GLY A 130 18.01 9.50 -0.39
N GLY A 131 17.11 9.91 -1.31
CA GLY A 131 17.13 11.24 -1.94
C GLY A 131 18.13 11.39 -3.07
N LEU A 132 18.66 10.27 -3.62
CA LEU A 132 19.56 10.33 -4.77
C LEU A 132 18.78 10.73 -6.03
N GLN A 133 19.41 11.54 -6.86
CA GLN A 133 18.87 12.03 -8.14
C GLN A 133 18.90 10.94 -9.23
N CYS A 134 18.08 9.90 -9.06
CA CYS A 134 17.88 8.83 -10.04
C CYS A 134 16.81 9.21 -11.08
N TYR A 135 16.60 8.38 -12.13
CA TYR A 135 15.55 8.59 -13.15
C TYR A 135 14.18 8.92 -12.50
N ARG A 136 13.82 8.23 -11.44
CA ARG A 136 12.57 8.45 -10.73
C ARG A 136 12.50 9.79 -10.00
N ALA A 137 13.64 10.33 -9.58
CA ALA A 137 13.76 11.64 -8.94
C ALA A 137 14.02 12.76 -9.95
N GLY A 138 13.95 12.48 -11.26
CA GLY A 138 14.21 13.45 -12.32
C GLY A 138 15.66 13.53 -12.77
N GLY A 139 16.52 12.62 -12.30
CA GLY A 139 17.90 12.47 -12.76
C GLY A 139 18.03 11.60 -14.00
N ASN A 140 19.25 11.23 -14.34
CA ASN A 140 19.60 10.51 -15.57
C ASN A 140 20.29 9.14 -15.36
N THR A 141 20.25 8.61 -14.15
CA THR A 141 20.95 7.38 -13.77
C THR A 141 20.06 6.50 -12.90
N CYS A 142 20.12 5.17 -13.07
CA CYS A 142 19.59 4.19 -12.13
C CYS A 142 20.74 3.61 -11.29
N PHE A 143 20.84 4.00 -10.03
CA PHE A 143 21.93 3.53 -9.16
C PHE A 143 21.81 2.03 -8.80
N ALA A 144 20.66 1.42 -9.01
CA ALA A 144 20.47 -0.02 -8.78
C ALA A 144 20.93 -0.86 -9.98
N ASP A 145 20.95 -0.28 -11.19
CA ASP A 145 21.27 -0.96 -12.44
C ASP A 145 22.70 -0.63 -12.91
N THR A 146 23.15 0.57 -12.63
CA THR A 146 24.51 1.02 -13.01
C THR A 146 25.37 1.08 -11.75
N PRO A 147 26.18 0.05 -11.46
CA PRO A 147 27.11 0.14 -10.34
C PRO A 147 28.05 1.34 -10.56
N PRO A 148 28.42 2.07 -9.51
CA PRO A 148 29.41 3.14 -9.64
C PRO A 148 30.67 2.55 -10.27
N ALA A 149 31.18 3.22 -11.29
CA ALA A 149 32.49 2.88 -11.82
C ALA A 149 33.50 2.89 -10.66
N MET A 150 34.09 1.73 -10.39
CA MET A 150 35.16 1.59 -9.39
C MET A 150 36.43 2.30 -9.89
#